data_7623e9eb837a9e433de306c355ecd5d7
#
_entry.id   7623e9eb837a9e433de306c355ecd5d7
#
_cell.length_a   1.000
_cell.length_b   1.000
_cell.length_c   1.000
_cell.angle_alpha   90.00
_cell.angle_beta   90.00
_cell.angle_gamma   90.00
#
_symmetry.space_group_name_H-M   'P 1'
#
loop_
_entity.id
_entity.type
_entity.pdbx_description
1 polymer ?
#
loop_
_entity_poly.entity_id
_entity_poly.type
_entity_poly.pdbx_seq_one_letter_code
_entity_poly.pdbx_strand_id
1 'polypeptide(L)'
;MFNIHEDAKKYEEYVIGLRQEFHRHPELSDQEVWTSGRICEELDKMGIPYTRVAGTNVVGLIDTGRPGKTIAFRGDIDALPVHEEANVPFKSEIDGLMHACGHDSHAAMVLGAARILNDHKDELSGKIYVCFQKGEEVGIGARDIVEYLKEQGGVDKAFGLHIAANLPTGFISLTAGPSMAGDCNWQVVVKGKGGHGSRPDQANSPIDCFVAIYNALEAARLTKITP
;
A
#
# COMPACT_ATOMS: atom_id res chain seq x y z
N MET A 1 -2.92 31.82 3.64
CA MET A 1 -3.01 30.38 4.01
C MET A 1 -4.23 29.83 3.35
N PHE A 2 -4.08 28.87 2.45
CA PHE A 2 -5.17 28.27 1.67
C PHE A 2 -6.14 27.46 2.54
N ASN A 3 -7.37 27.29 2.07
CA ASN A 3 -8.41 26.54 2.78
C ASN A 3 -8.46 25.10 2.27
N ILE A 4 -7.82 24.20 3.00
CA ILE A 4 -7.72 22.77 2.64
C ILE A 4 -9.10 22.11 2.44
N HIS A 5 -10.13 22.52 3.16
CA HIS A 5 -11.47 21.95 2.99
C HIS A 5 -12.13 22.36 1.66
N GLU A 6 -11.95 23.61 1.26
CA GLU A 6 -12.46 24.09 -0.02
C GLU A 6 -11.71 23.43 -1.19
N ASP A 7 -10.40 23.31 -1.09
CA ASP A 7 -9.58 22.65 -2.09
C ASP A 7 -9.89 21.16 -2.20
N ALA A 8 -10.08 20.46 -1.08
CA ALA A 8 -10.51 19.07 -1.07
C ALA A 8 -11.87 18.87 -1.77
N LYS A 9 -12.85 19.76 -1.51
CA LYS A 9 -14.13 19.73 -2.21
C LYS A 9 -14.00 20.02 -3.71
N LYS A 10 -13.14 20.96 -4.08
CA LYS A 10 -12.87 21.30 -5.48
C LYS A 10 -12.37 20.09 -6.29
N TYR A 11 -11.58 19.23 -5.65
CA TYR A 11 -10.97 18.04 -6.28
C TYR A 11 -11.67 16.72 -5.93
N GLU A 12 -12.82 16.75 -5.26
CA GLU A 12 -13.55 15.55 -4.84
C GLU A 12 -13.86 14.62 -6.02
N GLU A 13 -14.53 15.15 -7.07
CA GLU A 13 -14.89 14.39 -8.27
C GLU A 13 -13.65 13.84 -9.01
N TYR A 14 -12.55 14.58 -9.01
CA TYR A 14 -11.29 14.15 -9.60
C TYR A 14 -10.73 12.92 -8.85
N VAL A 15 -10.70 12.97 -7.52
CA VAL A 15 -10.19 11.86 -6.70
C VAL A 15 -11.10 10.64 -6.80
N ILE A 16 -12.43 10.83 -6.77
CA ILE A 16 -13.40 9.76 -6.94
C ILE A 16 -13.26 9.10 -8.32
N GLY A 17 -13.13 9.92 -9.37
CA GLY A 17 -12.95 9.42 -10.74
C GLY A 17 -11.68 8.58 -10.90
N LEU A 18 -10.56 9.06 -10.39
CA LEU A 18 -9.30 8.31 -10.39
C LEU A 18 -9.39 6.99 -9.60
N ARG A 19 -9.98 7.06 -8.41
CA ARG A 19 -10.18 5.85 -7.59
C ARG A 19 -10.98 4.80 -8.34
N GLN A 20 -12.08 5.18 -9.00
CA GLN A 20 -12.90 4.27 -9.78
C GLN A 20 -12.18 3.75 -11.03
N GLU A 21 -11.35 4.57 -11.65
CA GLU A 21 -10.52 4.19 -12.79
C GLU A 21 -9.47 3.15 -12.39
N PHE A 22 -8.72 3.37 -11.31
CA PHE A 22 -7.77 2.39 -10.76
C PHE A 22 -8.46 1.10 -10.36
N HIS A 23 -9.64 1.18 -9.74
CA HIS A 23 -10.41 0.01 -9.32
C HIS A 23 -10.81 -0.90 -10.48
N ARG A 24 -11.11 -0.35 -11.65
CA ARG A 24 -11.42 -1.13 -12.85
C ARG A 24 -10.20 -1.84 -13.43
N HIS A 25 -9.00 -1.33 -13.19
CA HIS A 25 -7.76 -1.81 -13.80
C HIS A 25 -6.75 -2.29 -12.74
N PRO A 26 -7.12 -3.25 -11.88
CA PRO A 26 -6.22 -3.76 -10.85
C PRO A 26 -5.05 -4.53 -11.47
N GLU A 27 -3.86 -4.32 -10.94
CA GLU A 27 -2.64 -5.04 -11.34
C GLU A 27 -1.96 -5.63 -10.11
N LEU A 28 -1.41 -6.85 -10.26
CA LEU A 28 -0.70 -7.53 -9.17
C LEU A 28 0.60 -6.84 -8.82
N SER A 29 1.08 -7.13 -7.61
CA SER A 29 2.38 -6.69 -7.10
C SER A 29 3.52 -6.92 -8.11
N ASP A 30 4.33 -5.90 -8.33
CA ASP A 30 5.45 -5.84 -9.31
C ASP A 30 5.02 -5.91 -10.78
N GLN A 31 3.72 -5.79 -11.07
CA GLN A 31 3.14 -5.79 -12.41
C GLN A 31 2.30 -4.54 -12.70
N GLU A 32 2.37 -3.51 -11.86
CA GLU A 32 1.54 -2.30 -11.89
C GLU A 32 1.99 -1.33 -13.01
N VAL A 33 2.07 -1.85 -14.25
CA VAL A 33 2.62 -1.11 -15.41
C VAL A 33 1.66 -0.03 -15.86
N TRP A 34 0.39 -0.37 -16.02
CA TRP A 34 -0.66 0.58 -16.40
C TRP A 34 -0.89 1.60 -15.28
N THR A 35 -1.05 1.13 -14.03
CA THR A 35 -1.29 1.99 -12.87
C THR A 35 -0.19 3.02 -12.68
N SER A 36 1.07 2.59 -12.72
CA SER A 36 2.22 3.49 -12.62
C SER A 36 2.33 4.45 -13.80
N GLY A 37 1.97 3.99 -15.01
CA GLY A 37 1.87 4.83 -16.21
C GLY A 37 0.81 5.91 -16.05
N ARG A 38 -0.37 5.53 -15.58
CA ARG A 38 -1.51 6.44 -15.36
C ARG A 38 -1.21 7.48 -14.29
N ILE A 39 -0.48 7.09 -13.23
CA ILE A 39 0.03 8.04 -12.22
C ILE A 39 1.00 9.05 -12.84
N CYS A 40 1.94 8.60 -13.67
CA CYS A 40 2.86 9.48 -14.38
C CYS A 40 2.12 10.50 -15.24
N GLU A 41 1.08 10.09 -15.97
CA GLU A 41 0.24 10.99 -16.76
C GLU A 41 -0.42 12.10 -15.91
N GLU A 42 -0.89 11.77 -14.71
CA GLU A 42 -1.45 12.78 -13.80
C GLU A 42 -0.38 13.73 -13.27
N LEU A 43 0.81 13.23 -12.94
CA LEU A 43 1.93 14.08 -12.53
C LEU A 43 2.39 15.00 -13.67
N ASP A 44 2.42 14.52 -14.91
CA ASP A 44 2.71 15.31 -16.11
C ASP A 44 1.67 16.45 -16.30
N LYS A 45 0.38 16.15 -16.15
CA LYS A 45 -0.71 17.16 -16.22
C LYS A 45 -0.59 18.23 -15.14
N MET A 46 -0.03 17.89 -13.99
CA MET A 46 0.25 18.81 -12.89
C MET A 46 1.57 19.58 -13.06
N GLY A 47 2.42 19.17 -14.00
CA GLY A 47 3.78 19.70 -14.14
C GLY A 47 4.69 19.31 -12.97
N ILE A 48 4.41 18.19 -12.29
CA ILE A 48 5.22 17.67 -11.19
C ILE A 48 6.27 16.71 -11.77
N PRO A 49 7.57 17.03 -11.69
CA PRO A 49 8.62 16.12 -12.11
C PRO A 49 8.63 14.87 -11.24
N TYR A 50 8.90 13.72 -11.85
CA TYR A 50 8.93 12.44 -11.16
C TYR A 50 10.08 11.55 -11.64
N THR A 51 10.40 10.54 -10.83
CA THR A 51 11.35 9.48 -11.15
C THR A 51 10.67 8.12 -10.97
N ARG A 52 10.86 7.20 -11.92
CA ARG A 52 10.54 5.78 -11.72
C ARG A 52 11.66 5.13 -10.94
N VAL A 53 11.34 4.45 -9.83
CA VAL A 53 12.29 3.85 -8.91
C VAL A 53 12.09 2.34 -8.88
N ALA A 54 13.09 1.58 -9.25
CA ALA A 54 13.08 0.12 -9.22
C ALA A 54 11.81 -0.51 -9.85
N GLY A 55 11.51 -0.13 -11.08
CA GLY A 55 10.37 -0.66 -11.84
C GLY A 55 9.15 0.26 -11.79
N THR A 56 8.07 -0.19 -11.12
CA THR A 56 6.77 0.48 -11.14
C THR A 56 6.54 1.49 -10.01
N ASN A 57 7.45 1.60 -9.03
CA ASN A 57 7.42 2.73 -8.08
C ASN A 57 7.53 4.07 -8.83
N VAL A 58 6.75 5.05 -8.39
CA VAL A 58 6.81 6.43 -8.91
C VAL A 58 7.01 7.39 -7.75
N VAL A 59 7.99 8.30 -7.87
CA VAL A 59 8.25 9.34 -6.86
C VAL A 59 8.23 10.70 -7.53
N GLY A 60 7.19 11.49 -7.26
CA GLY A 60 7.07 12.87 -7.72
C GLY A 60 7.69 13.84 -6.71
N LEU A 61 8.16 15.00 -7.18
CA LEU A 61 8.76 16.04 -6.36
C LEU A 61 8.10 17.41 -6.60
N ILE A 62 7.52 17.95 -5.55
CA ILE A 62 7.12 19.36 -5.49
C ILE A 62 8.21 20.12 -4.72
N ASP A 63 9.10 20.79 -5.45
CA ASP A 63 10.14 21.63 -4.87
C ASP A 63 9.70 23.08 -4.90
N THR A 64 9.54 23.71 -3.74
CA THR A 64 9.08 25.10 -3.64
C THR A 64 10.18 26.12 -3.96
N GLY A 65 11.43 25.67 -4.06
CA GLY A 65 12.60 26.55 -4.20
C GLY A 65 12.92 27.39 -2.95
N ARG A 66 12.16 27.22 -1.87
CA ARG A 66 12.36 27.93 -0.60
C ARG A 66 12.89 26.99 0.47
N PRO A 67 13.77 27.46 1.37
CA PRO A 67 14.24 26.65 2.50
C PRO A 67 13.08 26.17 3.38
N GLY A 68 13.12 24.91 3.79
CA GLY A 68 12.09 24.33 4.65
C GLY A 68 12.34 22.83 4.85
N LYS A 69 11.38 22.17 5.48
CA LYS A 69 11.45 20.74 5.72
C LYS A 69 11.15 19.95 4.45
N THR A 70 11.70 18.75 4.40
CA THR A 70 11.37 17.75 3.37
C THR A 70 10.38 16.75 3.95
N ILE A 71 9.24 16.59 3.30
CA ILE A 71 8.21 15.63 3.71
C ILE A 71 7.89 14.66 2.56
N ALA A 72 7.39 13.47 2.92
CA ALA A 72 6.92 12.49 1.94
C ALA A 72 5.48 12.06 2.25
N PHE A 73 4.65 11.93 1.21
CA PHE A 73 3.36 11.26 1.25
C PHE A 73 3.46 9.93 0.51
N ARG A 74 2.92 8.86 1.09
CA ARG A 74 2.98 7.51 0.51
C ARG A 74 1.59 6.93 0.32
N GLY A 75 1.33 6.39 -0.87
CA GLY A 75 0.27 5.44 -1.18
C GLY A 75 0.83 4.24 -1.93
N ASP A 76 0.29 3.07 -1.67
CA ASP A 76 0.56 1.85 -2.43
C ASP A 76 -0.36 1.76 -3.65
N ILE A 77 -0.02 0.87 -4.60
CA ILE A 77 -0.70 0.86 -5.92
C ILE A 77 -1.03 -0.54 -6.45
N ASP A 78 -0.63 -1.61 -5.77
CA ASP A 78 -0.87 -2.99 -6.19
C ASP A 78 -2.24 -3.51 -5.75
N ALA A 79 -2.70 -4.57 -6.39
CA ALA A 79 -3.96 -5.25 -6.15
C ALA A 79 -3.74 -6.73 -5.80
N LEU A 80 -4.82 -7.40 -5.43
CA LEU A 80 -4.83 -8.78 -4.97
C LEU A 80 -5.45 -9.75 -5.99
N PRO A 81 -5.04 -11.04 -6.02
CA PRO A 81 -5.65 -12.08 -6.83
C PRO A 81 -6.98 -12.54 -6.20
N VAL A 82 -7.97 -11.65 -6.20
CA VAL A 82 -9.29 -11.85 -5.60
C VAL A 82 -10.35 -11.61 -6.66
N HIS A 83 -11.31 -12.54 -6.80
CA HIS A 83 -12.46 -12.34 -7.63
C HIS A 83 -13.44 -11.36 -6.98
N GLU A 84 -13.76 -10.28 -7.64
CA GLU A 84 -14.67 -9.28 -7.10
C GLU A 84 -16.12 -9.71 -7.23
N GLU A 85 -16.84 -9.78 -6.10
CA GLU A 85 -18.27 -10.09 -6.05
C GLU A 85 -19.15 -8.85 -5.86
N ALA A 86 -18.54 -7.67 -5.67
CA ALA A 86 -19.28 -6.43 -5.45
C ALA A 86 -20.09 -6.03 -6.70
N ASN A 87 -21.32 -5.58 -6.47
CA ASN A 87 -22.17 -5.05 -7.53
C ASN A 87 -22.07 -3.51 -7.56
N VAL A 88 -20.98 -3.02 -8.12
CA VAL A 88 -20.70 -1.58 -8.23
C VAL A 88 -20.43 -1.20 -9.69
N PRO A 89 -20.75 0.04 -10.10
CA PRO A 89 -20.60 0.46 -11.51
C PRO A 89 -19.14 0.59 -11.97
N PHE A 90 -18.20 0.52 -11.05
CA PHE A 90 -16.75 0.58 -11.29
C PHE A 90 -16.04 -0.72 -10.91
N LYS A 91 -16.74 -1.84 -10.94
CA LYS A 91 -16.19 -3.18 -10.70
C LYS A 91 -14.95 -3.43 -11.55
N SER A 92 -14.01 -4.22 -11.04
CA SER A 92 -12.84 -4.69 -11.79
C SER A 92 -13.22 -5.23 -13.17
N GLU A 93 -12.52 -4.78 -14.19
CA GLU A 93 -12.65 -5.29 -15.57
C GLU A 93 -11.70 -6.48 -15.85
N ILE A 94 -10.89 -6.88 -14.85
CA ILE A 94 -9.92 -7.96 -14.93
C ILE A 94 -10.38 -9.10 -14.01
N ASP A 95 -10.89 -10.17 -14.58
CA ASP A 95 -11.39 -11.30 -13.80
C ASP A 95 -10.29 -11.90 -12.91
N GLY A 96 -10.65 -12.20 -11.65
CA GLY A 96 -9.74 -12.74 -10.66
C GLY A 96 -8.80 -11.73 -10.01
N LEU A 97 -8.88 -10.44 -10.36
CA LEU A 97 -8.11 -9.37 -9.71
C LEU A 97 -9.03 -8.29 -9.14
N MET A 98 -8.68 -7.77 -7.97
CA MET A 98 -9.43 -6.71 -7.29
C MET A 98 -8.53 -5.87 -6.39
N HIS A 99 -8.77 -4.56 -6.32
CA HIS A 99 -8.25 -3.71 -5.25
C HIS A 99 -8.99 -3.96 -3.93
N ALA A 100 -8.84 -5.17 -3.36
CA ALA A 100 -9.56 -5.58 -2.16
C ALA A 100 -8.99 -4.95 -0.88
N CYS A 101 -7.72 -4.53 -0.88
CA CYS A 101 -7.09 -3.78 0.21
C CYS A 101 -7.32 -2.26 0.11
N GLY A 102 -7.76 -1.77 -1.06
CA GLY A 102 -8.13 -0.36 -1.26
C GLY A 102 -6.99 0.55 -1.70
N HIS A 103 -5.92 0.01 -2.26
CA HIS A 103 -4.79 0.78 -2.76
C HIS A 103 -5.16 1.73 -3.92
N ASP A 104 -6.21 1.45 -4.67
CA ASP A 104 -6.85 2.38 -5.61
C ASP A 104 -7.23 3.72 -4.96
N SER A 105 -7.78 3.66 -3.74
CA SER A 105 -8.11 4.84 -2.96
C SER A 105 -6.86 5.57 -2.46
N HIS A 106 -5.84 4.82 -2.03
CA HIS A 106 -4.59 5.40 -1.55
C HIS A 106 -3.86 6.17 -2.66
N ALA A 107 -3.73 5.58 -3.85
CA ALA A 107 -3.14 6.23 -5.01
C ALA A 107 -3.92 7.51 -5.40
N ALA A 108 -5.24 7.42 -5.48
CA ALA A 108 -6.10 8.56 -5.82
C ALA A 108 -6.00 9.70 -4.80
N MET A 109 -5.97 9.38 -3.49
CA MET A 109 -5.82 10.38 -2.42
C MET A 109 -4.45 11.05 -2.45
N VAL A 110 -3.37 10.32 -2.73
CA VAL A 110 -2.03 10.91 -2.86
C VAL A 110 -1.96 11.82 -4.09
N LEU A 111 -2.59 11.46 -5.23
CA LEU A 111 -2.69 12.35 -6.40
C LEU A 111 -3.52 13.59 -6.11
N GLY A 112 -4.63 13.46 -5.37
CA GLY A 112 -5.42 14.60 -4.92
C GLY A 112 -4.64 15.55 -4.03
N ALA A 113 -3.91 15.00 -3.07
CA ALA A 113 -3.02 15.78 -2.20
C ALA A 113 -1.89 16.45 -2.99
N ALA A 114 -1.27 15.74 -3.94
CA ALA A 114 -0.24 16.29 -4.83
C ALA A 114 -0.77 17.50 -5.61
N ARG A 115 -1.99 17.42 -6.13
CA ARG A 115 -2.62 18.50 -6.87
C ARG A 115 -2.85 19.74 -6.02
N ILE A 116 -3.46 19.56 -4.83
CA ILE A 116 -3.69 20.67 -3.88
C ILE A 116 -2.37 21.33 -3.49
N LEU A 117 -1.38 20.54 -3.11
CA LEU A 117 -0.07 21.05 -2.68
C LEU A 117 0.69 21.75 -3.82
N ASN A 118 0.55 21.29 -5.06
CA ASN A 118 1.17 21.92 -6.21
C ASN A 118 0.47 23.22 -6.60
N ASP A 119 -0.86 23.30 -6.51
CA ASP A 119 -1.62 24.52 -6.74
C ASP A 119 -1.21 25.64 -5.76
N HIS A 120 -0.86 25.28 -4.53
CA HIS A 120 -0.43 26.20 -3.48
C HIS A 120 1.09 26.24 -3.26
N LYS A 121 1.86 25.74 -4.22
CA LYS A 121 3.32 25.66 -4.14
C LYS A 121 3.97 26.98 -3.72
N ASP A 122 3.42 28.10 -4.19
CA ASP A 122 3.94 29.43 -3.87
C ASP A 122 3.65 29.91 -2.45
N GLU A 123 2.77 29.25 -1.71
CA GLU A 123 2.51 29.48 -0.29
C GLU A 123 3.29 28.55 0.64
N LEU A 124 3.94 27.52 0.07
CA LEU A 124 4.64 26.47 0.81
C LEU A 124 6.15 26.72 0.84
N SER A 125 6.87 26.01 1.69
CA SER A 125 8.33 26.01 1.79
C SER A 125 8.86 24.58 1.96
N GLY A 126 10.11 24.35 1.49
CA GLY A 126 10.73 23.03 1.52
C GLY A 126 10.40 22.17 0.32
N LYS A 127 10.48 20.86 0.51
CA LYS A 127 10.25 19.85 -0.54
C LYS A 127 9.18 18.86 -0.12
N ILE A 128 8.36 18.44 -1.09
CA ILE A 128 7.31 17.45 -0.86
C ILE A 128 7.49 16.33 -1.88
N TYR A 129 7.77 15.11 -1.40
CA TYR A 129 7.75 13.92 -2.22
C TYR A 129 6.38 13.27 -2.17
N VAL A 130 5.86 12.87 -3.32
CA VAL A 130 4.66 12.04 -3.45
C VAL A 130 5.10 10.68 -3.98
N CYS A 131 4.94 9.64 -3.16
CA CYS A 131 5.49 8.32 -3.37
C CYS A 131 4.36 7.32 -3.64
N PHE A 132 4.42 6.66 -4.78
CA PHE A 132 3.49 5.60 -5.18
C PHE A 132 4.24 4.28 -5.16
N GLN A 133 3.93 3.46 -4.16
CA GLN A 133 4.67 2.24 -3.85
C GLN A 133 4.07 1.03 -4.54
N LYS A 134 4.89 0.28 -5.27
CA LYS A 134 4.57 -1.03 -5.81
C LYS A 134 4.63 -2.13 -4.74
N GLY A 135 3.94 -3.25 -4.97
CA GLY A 135 4.18 -4.52 -4.32
C GLY A 135 4.10 -4.51 -2.80
N GLU A 136 3.17 -3.75 -2.23
CA GLU A 136 2.97 -3.70 -0.79
C GLU A 136 2.56 -5.06 -0.25
N GLU A 137 1.62 -5.75 -0.93
CA GLU A 137 1.04 -7.03 -0.56
C GLU A 137 2.05 -8.20 -0.50
N VAL A 138 3.22 -8.01 -1.11
CA VAL A 138 4.33 -8.98 -1.07
C VAL A 138 5.58 -8.43 -0.36
N GLY A 139 5.45 -7.28 0.29
CA GLY A 139 6.50 -6.69 1.12
C GLY A 139 7.68 -6.11 0.35
N ILE A 140 7.48 -5.67 -0.89
CA ILE A 140 8.52 -5.05 -1.73
C ILE A 140 8.18 -3.58 -2.04
N GLY A 141 9.11 -2.88 -2.70
CA GLY A 141 8.90 -1.51 -3.18
C GLY A 141 9.19 -0.42 -2.16
N ALA A 142 8.77 -0.57 -0.91
CA ALA A 142 9.02 0.44 0.12
C ALA A 142 10.51 0.71 0.35
N ARG A 143 11.32 -0.35 0.38
CA ARG A 143 12.78 -0.22 0.57
C ARG A 143 13.43 0.60 -0.55
N ASP A 144 13.04 0.34 -1.78
CA ASP A 144 13.58 1.05 -2.95
C ASP A 144 13.28 2.56 -2.87
N ILE A 145 12.05 2.93 -2.47
CA ILE A 145 11.67 4.34 -2.25
C ILE A 145 12.48 4.95 -1.11
N VAL A 146 12.65 4.23 0.01
CA VAL A 146 13.43 4.73 1.17
C VAL A 146 14.90 4.95 0.78
N GLU A 147 15.50 4.04 0.02
CA GLU A 147 16.88 4.18 -0.46
C GLU A 147 17.00 5.37 -1.42
N TYR A 148 16.09 5.51 -2.37
CA TYR A 148 16.04 6.66 -3.26
C TYR A 148 15.92 7.98 -2.48
N LEU A 149 15.00 8.08 -1.52
CA LEU A 149 14.82 9.28 -0.72
C LEU A 149 16.05 9.63 0.12
N LYS A 150 16.77 8.62 0.64
CA LYS A 150 18.05 8.83 1.34
C LYS A 150 19.13 9.41 0.42
N GLU A 151 19.21 8.92 -0.82
CA GLU A 151 20.14 9.47 -1.83
C GLU A 151 19.79 10.92 -2.19
N GLN A 152 18.52 11.31 -2.10
CA GLN A 152 18.08 12.69 -2.31
C GLN A 152 18.26 13.59 -1.08
N GLY A 153 18.89 13.11 -0.02
CA GLY A 153 19.14 13.87 1.22
C GLY A 153 18.18 13.55 2.36
N GLY A 154 17.30 12.58 2.19
CA GLY A 154 16.35 12.13 3.21
C GLY A 154 15.10 13.00 3.35
N VAL A 155 14.22 12.59 4.25
CA VAL A 155 12.99 13.30 4.60
C VAL A 155 12.89 13.53 6.12
N ASP A 156 12.37 14.67 6.52
CA ASP A 156 12.15 15.00 7.94
C ASP A 156 10.95 14.25 8.51
N LYS A 157 9.91 14.02 7.68
CA LYS A 157 8.68 13.31 8.05
C LYS A 157 8.12 12.58 6.86
N ALA A 158 7.47 11.45 7.13
CA ALA A 158 6.68 10.71 6.15
C ALA A 158 5.26 10.53 6.67
N PHE A 159 4.29 10.57 5.74
CA PHE A 159 2.89 10.33 5.98
C PHE A 159 2.43 9.19 5.07
N GLY A 160 1.74 8.23 5.65
CA GLY A 160 0.99 7.20 4.94
C GLY A 160 -0.43 7.17 5.47
N LEU A 161 -1.34 6.64 4.68
CA LEU A 161 -2.72 6.40 5.08
C LEU A 161 -3.14 5.03 4.62
N HIS A 162 -4.11 4.47 5.31
CA HIS A 162 -4.78 3.24 4.88
C HIS A 162 -6.27 3.38 5.14
N ILE A 163 -7.10 2.99 4.17
CA ILE A 163 -8.54 2.92 4.40
C ILE A 163 -8.86 1.75 5.33
N ALA A 164 -9.91 1.88 6.11
CA ALA A 164 -10.30 0.86 7.09
C ALA A 164 -11.81 0.60 7.02
N ALA A 165 -12.19 -0.59 6.55
CA ALA A 165 -13.58 -0.97 6.40
C ALA A 165 -14.36 -1.09 7.72
N ASN A 166 -13.68 -1.21 8.85
CA ASN A 166 -14.24 -1.30 10.20
C ASN A 166 -14.46 0.07 10.88
N LEU A 167 -14.06 1.17 10.23
CA LEU A 167 -14.32 2.51 10.74
C LEU A 167 -15.54 3.13 10.04
N PRO A 168 -16.42 3.82 10.77
CA PRO A 168 -17.51 4.57 10.16
C PRO A 168 -16.99 5.66 9.23
N THR A 169 -17.71 5.93 8.14
CA THR A 169 -17.38 7.01 7.21
C THR A 169 -17.24 8.36 7.92
N GLY A 170 -16.19 9.10 7.61
CA GLY A 170 -15.88 10.39 8.22
C GLY A 170 -14.99 10.31 9.48
N PHE A 171 -14.66 9.10 9.94
CA PHE A 171 -13.72 8.93 11.04
C PHE A 171 -12.29 8.72 10.52
N ILE A 172 -11.33 9.28 11.24
CA ILE A 172 -9.89 9.08 11.03
C ILE A 172 -9.30 8.55 12.34
N SER A 173 -8.60 7.44 12.28
CA SER A 173 -7.84 6.92 13.43
C SER A 173 -6.43 7.50 13.40
N LEU A 174 -6.06 8.18 14.48
CA LEU A 174 -4.72 8.74 14.71
C LEU A 174 -4.24 8.28 16.09
N THR A 175 -3.49 7.20 16.11
CA THR A 175 -2.94 6.64 17.36
C THR A 175 -1.45 6.92 17.45
N ALA A 176 -1.00 7.48 18.57
CA ALA A 176 0.42 7.64 18.83
C ALA A 176 1.04 6.30 19.26
N GLY A 177 2.21 5.98 18.71
CA GLY A 177 2.91 4.72 18.98
C GLY A 177 2.61 3.65 17.94
N PRO A 178 2.72 2.34 18.28
CA PRO A 178 2.42 1.25 17.37
C PRO A 178 0.98 1.30 16.88
N SER A 179 0.77 1.29 15.57
CA SER A 179 -0.54 1.41 14.94
C SER A 179 -0.89 0.23 14.02
N MET A 180 0.12 -0.43 13.44
CA MET A 180 -0.03 -1.56 12.54
C MET A 180 0.72 -2.78 13.08
N ALA A 181 0.20 -3.97 12.85
CA ALA A 181 0.89 -5.22 13.15
C ALA A 181 2.09 -5.40 12.21
N GLY A 182 3.10 -6.12 12.68
CA GLY A 182 4.17 -6.62 11.83
C GLY A 182 3.74 -7.91 11.14
N ASP A 183 4.28 -8.14 9.94
CA ASP A 183 4.13 -9.40 9.22
C ASP A 183 5.42 -10.22 9.26
N CYS A 184 5.29 -11.55 9.37
CA CYS A 184 6.39 -12.47 9.35
C CYS A 184 5.98 -13.76 8.62
N ASN A 185 6.43 -13.90 7.38
CA ASN A 185 6.17 -15.07 6.56
C ASN A 185 7.29 -16.12 6.72
N TRP A 186 6.89 -17.34 7.03
CA TRP A 186 7.83 -18.47 7.13
C TRP A 186 7.17 -19.77 6.64
N GLN A 187 7.99 -20.69 6.16
CA GLN A 187 7.56 -21.99 5.68
C GLN A 187 8.18 -23.11 6.49
N VAL A 188 7.35 -24.05 6.92
CA VAL A 188 7.80 -25.28 7.58
C VAL A 188 7.47 -26.48 6.69
N VAL A 189 8.49 -27.27 6.37
CA VAL A 189 8.33 -28.52 5.62
C VAL A 189 8.52 -29.69 6.57
N VAL A 190 7.45 -30.43 6.86
CA VAL A 190 7.47 -31.61 7.70
C VAL A 190 7.63 -32.87 6.85
N LYS A 191 8.78 -33.52 6.99
CA LYS A 191 9.07 -34.78 6.27
C LYS A 191 8.79 -36.01 7.19
N GLY A 192 7.89 -36.85 6.75
CA GLY A 192 7.54 -38.08 7.44
C GLY A 192 8.16 -39.33 6.82
N LYS A 193 7.87 -40.49 7.42
CA LYS A 193 8.20 -41.80 6.90
C LYS A 193 6.93 -42.64 6.84
N GLY A 194 6.58 -43.13 5.66
CA GLY A 194 5.46 -44.04 5.47
C GLY A 194 5.67 -45.40 6.11
N GLY A 195 4.57 -46.09 6.43
CA GLY A 195 4.57 -47.42 6.99
C GLY A 195 3.27 -48.19 6.70
N HIS A 196 3.22 -49.45 7.05
CA HIS A 196 2.02 -50.26 6.89
C HIS A 196 0.91 -49.78 7.85
N GLY A 197 -0.33 -49.67 7.40
CA GLY A 197 -1.44 -49.15 8.20
C GLY A 197 -1.70 -49.85 9.53
N SER A 198 -1.36 -51.16 9.65
CA SER A 198 -1.45 -51.92 10.91
C SER A 198 -0.21 -51.79 11.81
N ARG A 199 0.81 -51.07 11.37
CA ARG A 199 2.09 -50.89 12.08
C ARG A 199 2.46 -49.41 12.16
N PRO A 200 1.62 -48.55 12.79
CA PRO A 200 1.90 -47.13 12.95
C PRO A 200 3.18 -46.85 13.76
N ASP A 201 3.58 -47.80 14.61
CA ASP A 201 4.81 -47.79 15.38
C ASP A 201 6.10 -47.75 14.51
N GLN A 202 5.99 -48.13 13.24
CA GLN A 202 7.12 -48.15 12.27
C GLN A 202 7.12 -46.97 11.31
N ALA A 203 6.15 -46.05 11.43
CA ALA A 203 6.01 -44.88 10.63
C ALA A 203 6.27 -43.60 11.44
N ASN A 204 6.55 -42.50 10.74
CA ASN A 204 6.52 -41.14 11.30
C ASN A 204 5.49 -40.33 10.55
N SER A 205 4.37 -40.04 11.21
CA SER A 205 3.29 -39.23 10.60
C SER A 205 3.69 -37.75 10.53
N PRO A 206 3.79 -37.12 9.34
CA PRO A 206 3.99 -35.68 9.23
C PRO A 206 2.76 -34.91 9.68
N ILE A 207 1.57 -35.53 9.64
CA ILE A 207 0.31 -34.92 10.09
C ILE A 207 0.32 -34.75 11.60
N ASP A 208 0.70 -35.79 12.36
CA ASP A 208 0.78 -35.71 13.83
C ASP A 208 1.80 -34.68 14.28
N CYS A 209 2.94 -34.59 13.59
CA CYS A 209 3.94 -33.55 13.82
C CYS A 209 3.40 -32.15 13.52
N PHE A 210 2.69 -31.99 12.41
CA PHE A 210 2.04 -30.72 12.05
C PHE A 210 1.01 -30.29 13.11
N VAL A 211 0.16 -31.21 13.58
CA VAL A 211 -0.83 -30.91 14.62
C VAL A 211 -0.16 -30.45 15.92
N ALA A 212 0.95 -31.08 16.31
CA ALA A 212 1.71 -30.67 17.49
C ALA A 212 2.30 -29.23 17.31
N ILE A 213 2.87 -28.94 16.14
CA ILE A 213 3.41 -27.61 15.79
C ILE A 213 2.28 -26.58 15.82
N TYR A 214 1.15 -26.85 15.16
CA TYR A 214 0.00 -25.95 15.10
C TYR A 214 -0.51 -25.60 16.51
N ASN A 215 -0.74 -26.59 17.35
CA ASN A 215 -1.20 -26.37 18.72
C ASN A 215 -0.21 -25.55 19.56
N ALA A 216 1.10 -25.77 19.38
CA ALA A 216 2.11 -24.99 20.06
C ALA A 216 2.14 -23.53 19.59
N LEU A 217 1.95 -23.29 18.29
CA LEU A 217 1.84 -21.92 17.72
C LEU A 217 0.60 -21.19 18.23
N GLU A 218 -0.57 -21.86 18.25
CA GLU A 218 -1.79 -21.28 18.81
C GLU A 218 -1.64 -20.92 20.29
N ALA A 219 -1.03 -21.80 21.08
CA ALA A 219 -0.73 -21.52 22.48
C ALA A 219 0.22 -20.32 22.64
N ALA A 220 1.24 -20.21 21.78
CA ALA A 220 2.17 -19.08 21.78
C ALA A 220 1.47 -17.78 21.40
N ARG A 221 0.62 -17.80 20.36
CA ARG A 221 -0.19 -16.63 19.93
C ARG A 221 -1.03 -16.10 21.09
N LEU A 222 -1.72 -16.96 21.80
CA LEU A 222 -2.60 -16.59 22.92
C LEU A 222 -1.86 -16.11 24.17
N THR A 223 -0.62 -16.55 24.39
CA THR A 223 0.09 -16.33 25.67
C THR A 223 1.32 -15.43 25.55
N LYS A 224 1.82 -15.15 24.35
CA LYS A 224 3.09 -14.46 24.12
C LYS A 224 2.98 -13.24 23.19
N ILE A 225 1.87 -13.12 22.46
CA ILE A 225 1.65 -12.00 21.53
C ILE A 225 0.53 -11.15 22.12
N THR A 226 0.83 -9.87 22.36
CA THR A 226 -0.17 -8.88 22.76
C THR A 226 -0.91 -8.43 21.50
N PRO A 227 -2.25 -8.41 21.49
CA PRO A 227 -3.01 -7.92 20.36
C PRO A 227 -2.79 -6.43 20.11
#